data_70d875d645d87a1a2c067e43cd6916e7
#
_entry.id   70d875d645d87a1a2c067e43cd6916e7
#
_cell.length_a   1.000
_cell.length_b   1.000
_cell.length_c   1.000
_cell.angle_alpha   90.00
_cell.angle_beta   90.00
_cell.angle_gamma   90.00
#
_symmetry.space_group_name_H-M   'P 1'
#
loop_
_entity.id
_entity.type
_entity.pdbx_description
1 polymer ?
#
loop_
_entity_poly.entity_id
_entity_poly.type
_entity_poly.pdbx_seq_one_letter_code
_entity_poly.pdbx_strand_id
1 'polypeptide(L)'
;MRAIFTLVLSLAGVPVLSASPLKINGSTTVNLPVAEAAEILRAEQKLDIQVDTQGGSAGGISMLGDGQVQVGMSSKPVSLEDRLKYPKCDFHPVHIGEDAVALIVSKDVWENGIRALSKAQIKDIYEGRVKNWKELGGVKPQRIAFFNKEPGRGTWEVFVHWLYGSPKAAPQVNFPEVGGNEETRTKVASTPGALSQLSASWADGRSVFALALIGEDGAPVSPETQNIASHKYPLSRPLFILTNGEPAGGAKVLVDFLLGDRGQALVQKHGYLPLKALHP
;
A
#
# COMPACT_ATOMS: atom_id res chain seq x y z
N MET A 1 -65.68 46.99 13.22
CA MET A 1 -64.78 46.18 12.27
C MET A 1 -63.38 46.09 12.91
N ARG A 2 -62.99 44.94 13.42
CA ARG A 2 -61.66 44.70 13.98
C ARG A 2 -60.83 43.93 12.91
N ALA A 3 -59.79 44.58 12.44
CA ALA A 3 -58.86 43.95 11.50
C ALA A 3 -57.89 43.04 12.27
N ILE A 4 -57.85 41.74 11.95
CA ILE A 4 -56.89 40.77 12.49
C ILE A 4 -55.66 40.81 11.54
N PHE A 5 -54.52 41.27 12.02
CA PHE A 5 -53.23 41.16 11.31
C PHE A 5 -52.63 39.80 11.61
N THR A 6 -52.59 38.95 10.61
CA THR A 6 -51.92 37.65 10.69
C THR A 6 -50.42 37.88 10.36
N LEU A 7 -49.54 37.71 11.34
CA LEU A 7 -48.09 37.77 11.19
C LEU A 7 -47.61 36.45 10.61
N VAL A 8 -47.21 36.44 9.33
CA VAL A 8 -46.57 35.28 8.69
C VAL A 8 -45.06 35.29 9.03
N LEU A 9 -44.66 34.40 9.91
CA LEU A 9 -43.26 34.18 10.29
C LEU A 9 -42.59 33.34 9.21
N SER A 10 -41.84 33.96 8.30
CA SER A 10 -40.99 33.22 7.32
C SER A 10 -39.81 32.61 8.05
N LEU A 11 -39.79 31.29 8.22
CA LEU A 11 -38.58 30.56 8.56
C LEU A 11 -37.65 30.62 7.33
N ALA A 12 -36.69 31.52 7.35
CA ALA A 12 -35.56 31.48 6.43
C ALA A 12 -34.72 30.25 6.79
N GLY A 13 -34.81 29.20 5.96
CA GLY A 13 -33.94 28.03 6.05
C GLY A 13 -32.48 28.48 5.90
N VAL A 14 -31.68 28.31 6.94
CA VAL A 14 -30.24 28.52 6.88
C VAL A 14 -29.69 27.47 5.91
N PRO A 15 -29.00 27.84 4.82
CA PRO A 15 -28.38 26.86 3.94
C PRO A 15 -27.36 26.07 4.75
N VAL A 16 -27.58 24.76 4.90
CA VAL A 16 -26.55 23.84 5.41
C VAL A 16 -25.45 23.85 4.36
N LEU A 17 -24.36 24.59 4.62
CA LEU A 17 -23.14 24.46 3.83
C LEU A 17 -22.68 23.00 4.00
N SER A 18 -22.95 22.16 3.00
CA SER A 18 -22.35 20.84 2.93
C SER A 18 -20.84 21.05 2.83
N ALA A 19 -20.09 20.60 3.83
CA ALA A 19 -18.64 20.64 3.78
C ALA A 19 -18.18 19.82 2.55
N SER A 20 -17.22 20.34 1.79
CA SER A 20 -16.67 19.62 0.67
C SER A 20 -16.10 18.26 1.13
N PRO A 21 -16.27 17.20 0.33
CA PRO A 21 -15.79 15.87 0.71
C PRO A 21 -14.27 15.89 0.94
N LEU A 22 -13.81 15.13 1.92
CA LEU A 22 -12.40 14.85 2.13
C LEU A 22 -11.93 13.89 1.02
N LYS A 23 -11.13 14.38 0.09
CA LYS A 23 -10.60 13.59 -1.01
C LYS A 23 -9.27 12.96 -0.63
N ILE A 24 -9.17 11.67 -0.87
CA ILE A 24 -7.99 10.85 -0.56
C ILE A 24 -7.58 10.08 -1.81
N ASN A 25 -6.28 10.01 -2.10
CA ASN A 25 -5.77 9.15 -3.17
C ASN A 25 -4.45 8.48 -2.78
N GLY A 26 -4.13 7.33 -3.37
CA GLY A 26 -2.79 6.76 -3.28
C GLY A 26 -2.68 5.24 -3.18
N SER A 27 -1.86 4.80 -2.26
CA SER A 27 -1.44 3.39 -2.11
C SER A 27 -2.61 2.42 -1.92
N THR A 28 -2.71 1.40 -2.78
CA THR A 28 -3.68 0.29 -2.63
C THR A 28 -3.42 -0.55 -1.37
N THR A 29 -2.21 -0.49 -0.81
CA THR A 29 -1.87 -1.15 0.46
C THR A 29 -2.48 -0.38 1.63
N VAL A 30 -2.26 0.95 1.68
CA VAL A 30 -2.79 1.81 2.75
C VAL A 30 -4.32 1.93 2.67
N ASN A 31 -4.88 1.75 1.47
CA ASN A 31 -6.32 1.87 1.24
C ASN A 31 -7.17 0.93 2.10
N LEU A 32 -6.72 -0.27 2.42
CA LEU A 32 -7.58 -1.23 3.13
C LEU A 32 -8.06 -0.70 4.49
N PRO A 33 -7.19 -0.30 5.44
CA PRO A 33 -7.63 0.29 6.70
C PRO A 33 -8.27 1.67 6.53
N VAL A 34 -7.86 2.46 5.52
CA VAL A 34 -8.40 3.81 5.28
C VAL A 34 -9.82 3.76 4.75
N ALA A 35 -10.12 2.87 3.80
CA ALA A 35 -11.47 2.72 3.26
C ALA A 35 -12.46 2.27 4.34
N GLU A 36 -12.07 1.32 5.19
CA GLU A 36 -12.92 0.87 6.29
C GLU A 36 -13.09 1.99 7.36
N ALA A 37 -12.04 2.74 7.67
CA ALA A 37 -12.12 3.92 8.54
C ALA A 37 -13.06 4.98 7.96
N ALA A 38 -13.01 5.22 6.64
CA ALA A 38 -13.89 6.16 5.95
C ALA A 38 -15.36 5.76 6.07
N GLU A 39 -15.70 4.47 5.93
CA GLU A 39 -17.06 3.97 6.12
C GLU A 39 -17.57 4.21 7.56
N ILE A 40 -16.71 3.90 8.56
CA ILE A 40 -17.03 4.13 9.97
C ILE A 40 -17.26 5.61 10.25
N LEU A 41 -16.35 6.48 9.82
CA LEU A 41 -16.44 7.93 10.05
C LEU A 41 -17.62 8.56 9.31
N ARG A 42 -17.97 8.05 8.12
CA ARG A 42 -19.18 8.49 7.40
C ARG A 42 -20.44 8.10 8.18
N ALA A 43 -20.51 6.90 8.73
CA ALA A 43 -21.67 6.45 9.50
C ALA A 43 -21.83 7.21 10.83
N GLU A 44 -20.74 7.36 11.59
CA GLU A 44 -20.76 7.89 12.95
C GLU A 44 -20.69 9.41 13.02
N GLN A 45 -19.90 10.05 12.17
CA GLN A 45 -19.61 11.50 12.24
C GLN A 45 -20.13 12.28 11.03
N LYS A 46 -20.79 11.61 10.07
CA LYS A 46 -21.27 12.22 8.80
C LYS A 46 -20.15 12.91 8.00
N LEU A 47 -18.91 12.45 8.18
CA LEU A 47 -17.77 12.96 7.43
C LEU A 47 -17.79 12.34 6.03
N ASP A 48 -18.01 13.16 4.99
CA ASP A 48 -17.95 12.68 3.61
C ASP A 48 -16.49 12.49 3.19
N ILE A 49 -16.11 11.24 2.93
CA ILE A 49 -14.74 10.84 2.55
C ILE A 49 -14.81 10.10 1.22
N GLN A 50 -14.05 10.57 0.24
CA GLN A 50 -13.88 9.94 -1.07
C GLN A 50 -12.47 9.39 -1.20
N VAL A 51 -12.35 8.08 -1.36
CA VAL A 51 -11.06 7.38 -1.44
C VAL A 51 -10.86 6.82 -2.83
N ASP A 52 -9.70 7.13 -3.43
CA ASP A 52 -9.24 6.57 -4.70
C ASP A 52 -7.82 6.01 -4.56
N THR A 53 -7.39 5.19 -5.51
CA THR A 53 -6.06 4.55 -5.51
C THR A 53 -5.32 4.72 -6.84
N GLN A 54 -5.71 5.71 -7.63
CA GLN A 54 -5.12 5.98 -8.93
C GLN A 54 -3.63 6.32 -8.80
N GLY A 55 -2.77 5.62 -9.56
CA GLY A 55 -1.33 5.85 -9.57
C GLY A 55 -0.58 5.35 -8.31
N GLY A 56 -1.27 4.68 -7.36
CA GLY A 56 -0.64 4.14 -6.15
C GLY A 56 0.03 5.22 -5.31
N SER A 57 1.15 4.90 -4.65
CA SER A 57 1.87 5.84 -3.77
C SER A 57 2.32 7.12 -4.51
N ALA A 58 2.81 7.00 -5.75
CA ALA A 58 3.20 8.17 -6.55
C ALA A 58 1.97 9.04 -6.89
N GLY A 59 0.82 8.42 -7.19
CA GLY A 59 -0.44 9.13 -7.41
C GLY A 59 -0.88 9.91 -6.16
N GLY A 60 -0.79 9.29 -4.97
CA GLY A 60 -1.09 9.95 -3.70
C GLY A 60 -0.19 11.14 -3.43
N ILE A 61 1.12 10.98 -3.64
CA ILE A 61 2.11 12.07 -3.47
C ILE A 61 1.85 13.20 -4.48
N SER A 62 1.64 12.87 -5.77
CA SER A 62 1.46 13.89 -6.81
C SER A 62 0.15 14.66 -6.63
N MET A 63 -0.96 13.98 -6.40
CA MET A 63 -2.26 14.66 -6.25
C MET A 63 -2.34 15.51 -4.98
N LEU A 64 -1.67 15.09 -3.89
CA LEU A 64 -1.51 15.92 -2.71
C LEU A 64 -0.61 17.13 -3.00
N GLY A 65 0.53 16.90 -3.67
CA GLY A 65 1.48 17.94 -4.06
C GLY A 65 0.88 19.02 -4.94
N ASP A 66 -0.04 18.64 -5.84
CA ASP A 66 -0.80 19.53 -6.73
C ASP A 66 -2.05 20.12 -6.07
N GLY A 67 -2.36 19.77 -4.81
CA GLY A 67 -3.54 20.24 -4.08
C GLY A 67 -4.88 19.70 -4.60
N GLN A 68 -4.87 18.60 -5.36
CA GLN A 68 -6.08 17.95 -5.90
C GLN A 68 -6.81 17.10 -4.85
N VAL A 69 -6.08 16.62 -3.84
CA VAL A 69 -6.60 15.89 -2.68
C VAL A 69 -6.07 16.52 -1.38
N GLN A 70 -6.78 16.32 -0.27
CA GLN A 70 -6.35 16.77 1.04
C GLN A 70 -5.48 15.73 1.76
N VAL A 71 -5.58 14.46 1.35
CA VAL A 71 -4.85 13.35 1.96
C VAL A 71 -4.24 12.47 0.87
N GLY A 72 -2.94 12.20 1.01
CA GLY A 72 -2.23 11.18 0.23
C GLY A 72 -2.07 9.90 1.02
N MET A 73 -2.15 8.74 0.37
CA MET A 73 -1.78 7.44 0.94
C MET A 73 -0.47 6.97 0.32
N SER A 74 0.52 6.61 1.15
CA SER A 74 1.80 6.12 0.65
C SER A 74 2.32 4.93 1.45
N SER A 75 2.84 3.92 0.75
CA SER A 75 3.58 2.79 1.31
C SER A 75 5.07 2.85 0.94
N LYS A 76 5.58 4.08 0.81
CA LYS A 76 6.98 4.47 0.66
C LYS A 76 7.18 5.85 1.28
N PRO A 77 8.40 6.22 1.70
CA PRO A 77 8.71 7.59 2.10
C PRO A 77 8.51 8.58 0.95
N VAL A 78 8.18 9.83 1.27
CA VAL A 78 8.25 10.96 0.33
C VAL A 78 9.72 11.29 0.10
N SER A 79 10.19 11.16 -1.13
CA SER A 79 11.59 11.38 -1.49
C SER A 79 11.95 12.88 -1.53
N LEU A 80 13.24 13.19 -1.52
CA LEU A 80 13.72 14.56 -1.78
C LEU A 80 13.28 15.05 -3.16
N GLU A 81 13.27 14.16 -4.17
CA GLU A 81 12.81 14.49 -5.53
C GLU A 81 11.33 14.87 -5.55
N ASP A 82 10.47 14.14 -4.80
CA ASP A 82 9.06 14.48 -4.63
C ASP A 82 8.89 15.88 -3.99
N ARG A 83 9.66 16.17 -2.92
CA ARG A 83 9.61 17.49 -2.25
C ARG A 83 10.08 18.63 -3.14
N LEU A 84 11.11 18.41 -3.95
CA LEU A 84 11.61 19.40 -4.92
C LEU A 84 10.61 19.62 -6.06
N LYS A 85 9.91 18.58 -6.48
CA LYS A 85 8.88 18.67 -7.53
C LYS A 85 7.64 19.44 -7.09
N TYR A 86 7.29 19.36 -5.81
CA TYR A 86 6.09 20.00 -5.24
C TYR A 86 6.44 20.99 -4.12
N PRO A 87 7.17 22.09 -4.42
CA PRO A 87 7.74 22.99 -3.40
C PRO A 87 6.71 23.77 -2.59
N LYS A 88 5.45 23.77 -3.02
CA LYS A 88 4.32 24.40 -2.30
C LYS A 88 3.63 23.46 -1.32
N CYS A 89 3.97 22.19 -1.34
CA CYS A 89 3.42 21.19 -0.44
C CYS A 89 4.42 20.87 0.68
N ASP A 90 4.04 21.16 1.90
CA ASP A 90 4.77 20.70 3.09
C ASP A 90 4.30 19.28 3.44
N PHE A 91 4.88 18.30 2.78
CA PHE A 91 4.52 16.90 3.01
C PHE A 91 4.75 16.49 4.46
N HIS A 92 3.68 16.28 5.19
CA HIS A 92 3.66 15.81 6.57
C HIS A 92 3.24 14.33 6.61
N PRO A 93 4.19 13.39 6.78
CA PRO A 93 3.88 11.97 6.84
C PRO A 93 3.48 11.54 8.24
N VAL A 94 2.30 10.95 8.37
CA VAL A 94 1.83 10.31 9.59
C VAL A 94 1.97 8.80 9.43
N HIS A 95 2.82 8.18 10.24
CA HIS A 95 3.02 6.74 10.26
C HIS A 95 1.86 6.05 10.96
N ILE A 96 1.17 5.12 10.27
CA ILE A 96 -0.01 4.41 10.80
C ILE A 96 0.20 2.92 11.04
N GLY A 97 1.31 2.35 10.62
CA GLY A 97 1.64 0.94 10.77
C GLY A 97 2.66 0.49 9.75
N GLU A 98 3.06 -0.79 9.79
CA GLU A 98 4.02 -1.34 8.84
C GLU A 98 3.47 -2.54 8.07
N ASP A 99 4.03 -2.71 6.87
CA ASP A 99 3.79 -3.81 5.94
C ASP A 99 5.14 -4.41 5.49
N ALA A 100 5.08 -5.54 4.80
CA ALA A 100 6.24 -6.09 4.11
C ALA A 100 5.91 -6.29 2.62
N VAL A 101 6.88 -5.99 1.76
CA VAL A 101 6.85 -6.42 0.37
C VAL A 101 7.35 -7.84 0.28
N ALA A 102 6.50 -8.76 -0.16
CA ALA A 102 6.84 -10.16 -0.40
C ALA A 102 6.93 -10.45 -1.91
N LEU A 103 7.73 -11.44 -2.27
CA LEU A 103 7.61 -12.13 -3.54
C LEU A 103 6.52 -13.18 -3.38
N ILE A 104 5.47 -13.06 -4.16
CA ILE A 104 4.36 -14.01 -4.17
C ILE A 104 4.40 -14.89 -5.40
N VAL A 105 4.04 -16.13 -5.24
CA VAL A 105 3.98 -17.13 -6.32
C VAL A 105 2.60 -17.79 -6.39
N SER A 106 2.27 -18.29 -7.57
CA SER A 106 1.11 -19.14 -7.79
C SER A 106 1.22 -20.49 -7.07
N LYS A 107 0.08 -21.11 -6.82
CA LYS A 107 0.00 -22.39 -6.10
C LYS A 107 0.88 -23.50 -6.70
N ASP A 108 0.89 -23.60 -8.02
CA ASP A 108 1.67 -24.63 -8.73
C ASP A 108 3.20 -24.44 -8.60
N VAL A 109 3.70 -23.20 -8.44
CA VAL A 109 5.10 -22.92 -8.10
C VAL A 109 5.41 -23.35 -6.66
N TRP A 110 4.49 -23.06 -5.76
CA TRP A 110 4.62 -23.53 -4.38
C TRP A 110 4.62 -25.06 -4.31
N GLU A 111 3.71 -25.74 -5.01
CA GLU A 111 3.66 -27.20 -5.10
C GLU A 111 4.88 -27.78 -5.84
N ASN A 112 5.52 -26.99 -6.72
CA ASN A 112 6.78 -27.35 -7.37
C ASN A 112 8.02 -27.24 -6.43
N GLY A 113 7.82 -26.96 -5.15
CA GLY A 113 8.88 -27.00 -4.12
C GLY A 113 9.59 -25.67 -3.87
N ILE A 114 9.26 -24.59 -4.57
CA ILE A 114 9.88 -23.28 -4.35
C ILE A 114 9.31 -22.66 -3.07
N ARG A 115 10.18 -22.35 -2.10
CA ARG A 115 9.81 -21.81 -0.78
C ARG A 115 10.56 -20.54 -0.41
N ALA A 116 11.76 -20.36 -0.92
CA ALA A 116 12.63 -19.25 -0.62
C ALA A 116 13.50 -18.91 -1.82
N LEU A 117 13.91 -17.65 -1.93
CA LEU A 117 14.87 -17.18 -2.94
C LEU A 117 15.88 -16.25 -2.29
N SER A 118 17.13 -16.33 -2.76
CA SER A 118 18.16 -15.36 -2.41
C SER A 118 18.01 -14.08 -3.23
N LYS A 119 18.58 -12.97 -2.75
CA LYS A 119 18.64 -11.71 -3.48
C LYS A 119 19.28 -11.86 -4.86
N ALA A 120 20.30 -12.70 -5.00
CA ALA A 120 20.96 -12.99 -6.28
C ALA A 120 20.01 -13.71 -7.26
N GLN A 121 19.31 -14.75 -6.81
CA GLN A 121 18.32 -15.45 -7.62
C GLN A 121 17.18 -14.54 -8.08
N ILE A 122 16.69 -13.69 -7.19
CA ILE A 122 15.65 -12.69 -7.50
C ILE A 122 16.15 -11.72 -8.57
N LYS A 123 17.40 -11.27 -8.46
CA LYS A 123 18.04 -10.39 -9.43
C LYS A 123 18.17 -11.07 -10.80
N ASP A 124 18.54 -12.36 -10.83
CA ASP A 124 18.66 -13.13 -12.07
C ASP A 124 17.31 -13.34 -12.76
N ILE A 125 16.23 -13.54 -11.99
CA ILE A 125 14.87 -13.56 -12.54
C ILE A 125 14.50 -12.19 -13.11
N TYR A 126 14.69 -11.13 -12.31
CA TYR A 126 14.30 -9.76 -12.68
C TYR A 126 15.04 -9.26 -13.94
N GLU A 127 16.28 -9.67 -14.13
CA GLU A 127 17.09 -9.35 -15.32
C GLU A 127 16.89 -10.35 -16.46
N GLY A 128 16.03 -11.36 -16.29
CA GLY A 128 15.68 -12.35 -17.33
C GLY A 128 16.78 -13.37 -17.62
N ARG A 129 17.77 -13.53 -16.73
CA ARG A 129 18.81 -14.56 -16.84
C ARG A 129 18.28 -15.93 -16.49
N VAL A 130 17.45 -16.04 -15.45
CA VAL A 130 16.76 -17.26 -15.04
C VAL A 130 15.31 -17.20 -15.50
N LYS A 131 14.87 -18.23 -16.24
CA LYS A 131 13.52 -18.29 -16.86
C LYS A 131 12.72 -19.51 -16.48
N ASN A 132 13.30 -20.42 -15.71
CA ASN A 132 12.68 -21.70 -15.37
C ASN A 132 12.87 -22.00 -13.87
N TRP A 133 11.79 -22.39 -13.20
CA TRP A 133 11.81 -22.74 -11.78
C TRP A 133 12.74 -23.93 -11.45
N LYS A 134 12.99 -24.82 -12.44
CA LYS A 134 13.93 -25.93 -12.30
C LYS A 134 15.35 -25.45 -12.00
N GLU A 135 15.75 -24.31 -12.54
CA GLU A 135 17.07 -23.68 -12.30
C GLU A 135 17.24 -23.20 -10.85
N LEU A 136 16.11 -23.03 -10.14
CA LEU A 136 16.04 -22.54 -8.75
C LEU A 136 15.67 -23.66 -7.75
N GLY A 137 15.76 -24.92 -8.14
CA GLY A 137 15.47 -26.07 -7.28
C GLY A 137 14.04 -26.60 -7.37
N GLY A 138 13.25 -26.14 -8.32
CA GLY A 138 11.93 -26.70 -8.59
C GLY A 138 12.01 -28.18 -8.96
N VAL A 139 11.05 -28.99 -8.51
CA VAL A 139 11.03 -30.44 -8.76
C VAL A 139 10.94 -30.77 -10.26
N LYS A 140 10.13 -29.99 -10.98
CA LYS A 140 9.91 -30.16 -12.45
C LYS A 140 10.20 -28.88 -13.22
N PRO A 141 10.54 -28.96 -14.52
CA PRO A 141 10.67 -27.80 -15.39
C PRO A 141 9.34 -27.02 -15.44
N GLN A 142 9.44 -25.70 -15.22
CA GLN A 142 8.28 -24.81 -15.26
C GLN A 142 8.77 -23.38 -15.56
N ARG A 143 8.23 -22.78 -16.61
CA ARG A 143 8.57 -21.42 -17.01
C ARG A 143 8.16 -20.41 -15.93
N ILE A 144 9.03 -19.44 -15.65
CA ILE A 144 8.70 -18.31 -14.78
C ILE A 144 7.87 -17.29 -15.57
N ALA A 145 6.68 -16.99 -15.05
CA ALA A 145 5.81 -15.91 -15.54
C ALA A 145 5.89 -14.73 -14.57
N PHE A 146 6.87 -13.84 -14.77
CA PHE A 146 7.07 -12.71 -13.89
C PHE A 146 6.18 -11.54 -14.29
N PHE A 147 5.35 -11.06 -13.34
CA PHE A 147 4.57 -9.83 -13.44
C PHE A 147 5.25 -8.75 -12.60
N ASN A 148 5.71 -7.69 -13.25
CA ASN A 148 6.36 -6.58 -12.55
C ASN A 148 5.33 -5.56 -12.06
N LYS A 149 5.50 -5.05 -10.86
CA LYS A 149 4.69 -3.92 -10.41
C LYS A 149 5.00 -2.68 -11.25
N GLU A 150 3.96 -1.91 -11.61
CA GLU A 150 4.14 -0.63 -12.29
C GLU A 150 5.10 0.30 -11.55
N PRO A 151 6.00 0.98 -12.24
CA PRO A 151 6.78 2.08 -11.65
C PRO A 151 5.87 3.12 -10.98
N GLY A 152 6.32 3.67 -9.84
CA GLY A 152 5.50 4.60 -9.04
C GLY A 152 4.61 3.92 -7.98
N ARG A 153 4.37 2.61 -8.08
CA ARG A 153 3.80 1.86 -6.96
C ARG A 153 4.83 1.74 -5.84
N GLY A 154 4.43 2.02 -4.59
CA GLY A 154 5.34 1.90 -3.45
C GLY A 154 5.97 0.52 -3.32
N THR A 155 5.24 -0.54 -3.70
CA THR A 155 5.75 -1.92 -3.74
C THR A 155 6.91 -2.07 -4.72
N TRP A 156 6.82 -1.51 -5.92
CA TRP A 156 7.91 -1.53 -6.90
C TRP A 156 9.13 -0.76 -6.38
N GLU A 157 8.93 0.44 -5.87
CA GLU A 157 10.05 1.27 -5.41
C GLU A 157 10.81 0.64 -4.24
N VAL A 158 10.11 0.12 -3.24
CA VAL A 158 10.73 -0.60 -2.11
C VAL A 158 11.52 -1.81 -2.60
N PHE A 159 10.92 -2.60 -3.51
CA PHE A 159 11.56 -3.79 -4.07
C PHE A 159 12.83 -3.44 -4.86
N VAL A 160 12.76 -2.49 -5.81
CA VAL A 160 13.92 -2.14 -6.63
C VAL A 160 14.99 -1.40 -5.84
N HIS A 161 14.59 -0.61 -4.84
CA HIS A 161 15.56 0.01 -3.92
C HIS A 161 16.35 -1.06 -3.16
N TRP A 162 15.67 -2.06 -2.62
CA TRP A 162 16.33 -3.17 -1.96
C TRP A 162 17.24 -3.95 -2.91
N LEU A 163 16.79 -4.20 -4.14
CA LEU A 163 17.52 -5.04 -5.09
C LEU A 163 18.74 -4.32 -5.69
N TYR A 164 18.64 -3.04 -6.01
CA TYR A 164 19.64 -2.25 -6.74
C TYR A 164 20.19 -1.03 -5.98
N GLY A 165 19.68 -0.73 -4.77
CA GLY A 165 20.07 0.45 -3.99
C GLY A 165 19.36 1.74 -4.41
N SER A 166 18.79 1.79 -5.62
CA SER A 166 18.04 2.95 -6.13
C SER A 166 17.10 2.53 -7.27
N PRO A 167 15.90 3.09 -7.38
CA PRO A 167 15.04 2.90 -8.55
C PRO A 167 15.71 3.30 -9.87
N LYS A 168 16.58 4.32 -9.86
CA LYS A 168 17.33 4.78 -11.04
C LYS A 168 18.40 3.78 -11.50
N ALA A 169 18.86 2.92 -10.62
CA ALA A 169 19.86 1.87 -10.94
C ALA A 169 19.20 0.56 -11.43
N ALA A 170 17.88 0.43 -11.32
CA ALA A 170 17.18 -0.74 -11.83
C ALA A 170 17.21 -0.76 -13.36
N PRO A 171 17.53 -1.92 -13.97
CA PRO A 171 17.50 -2.05 -15.43
C PRO A 171 16.05 -1.93 -15.93
N GLN A 172 15.89 -1.46 -17.14
CA GLN A 172 14.61 -1.58 -17.83
C GLN A 172 14.36 -3.05 -18.17
N VAL A 173 13.21 -3.54 -17.76
CA VAL A 173 12.78 -4.92 -17.97
C VAL A 173 11.49 -4.94 -18.79
N ASN A 174 11.38 -5.92 -19.68
CA ASN A 174 10.20 -6.09 -20.52
C ASN A 174 9.34 -7.24 -19.98
N PHE A 175 8.74 -7.03 -18.81
CA PHE A 175 7.76 -7.93 -18.24
C PHE A 175 6.37 -7.29 -18.27
N PRO A 176 5.30 -8.10 -18.33
CA PRO A 176 3.95 -7.58 -18.14
C PRO A 176 3.84 -6.82 -16.81
N GLU A 177 3.30 -5.62 -16.85
CA GLU A 177 3.09 -4.80 -15.66
C GLU A 177 1.74 -5.08 -15.03
N VAL A 178 1.69 -4.92 -13.70
CA VAL A 178 0.49 -5.03 -12.88
C VAL A 178 0.38 -3.84 -11.92
N GLY A 179 -0.82 -3.31 -11.80
CA GLY A 179 -1.09 -2.11 -11.03
C GLY A 179 -1.41 -2.38 -9.55
N GLY A 180 -2.68 -2.38 -9.20
CA GLY A 180 -3.17 -2.54 -7.83
C GLY A 180 -2.88 -3.91 -7.21
N ASN A 181 -3.10 -4.02 -5.90
CA ASN A 181 -2.83 -5.27 -5.20
C ASN A 181 -3.79 -6.39 -5.60
N GLU A 182 -5.08 -6.09 -5.78
CA GLU A 182 -6.08 -7.06 -6.20
C GLU A 182 -5.79 -7.63 -7.61
N GLU A 183 -5.44 -6.76 -8.56
CA GLU A 183 -5.04 -7.17 -9.90
C GLU A 183 -3.82 -8.09 -9.85
N THR A 184 -2.79 -7.71 -9.09
CA THR A 184 -1.58 -8.51 -8.94
C THR A 184 -1.88 -9.88 -8.38
N ARG A 185 -2.66 -9.96 -7.29
CA ARG A 185 -3.06 -11.22 -6.67
C ARG A 185 -3.82 -12.10 -7.66
N THR A 186 -4.79 -11.54 -8.37
CA THR A 186 -5.59 -12.26 -9.36
C THR A 186 -4.74 -12.80 -10.50
N LYS A 187 -3.82 -12.00 -11.04
CA LYS A 187 -2.90 -12.42 -12.11
C LYS A 187 -2.00 -13.56 -11.66
N VAL A 188 -1.40 -13.45 -10.46
CA VAL A 188 -0.53 -14.51 -9.92
C VAL A 188 -1.34 -15.78 -9.65
N ALA A 189 -2.52 -15.68 -9.03
CA ALA A 189 -3.36 -16.83 -8.72
C ALA A 189 -3.81 -17.61 -9.96
N SER A 190 -4.04 -16.91 -11.07
CA SER A 190 -4.60 -17.49 -12.31
C SER A 190 -3.55 -17.90 -13.34
N THR A 191 -2.27 -17.57 -13.13
CA THR A 191 -1.22 -17.84 -14.14
C THR A 191 -0.25 -18.90 -13.63
N PRO A 192 -0.14 -20.06 -14.31
CA PRO A 192 0.86 -21.06 -13.96
C PRO A 192 2.30 -20.51 -14.03
N GLY A 193 3.09 -20.85 -13.03
CA GLY A 193 4.48 -20.39 -12.95
C GLY A 193 4.67 -18.95 -12.53
N ALA A 194 3.61 -18.28 -12.07
CA ALA A 194 3.62 -16.85 -11.80
C ALA A 194 4.44 -16.45 -10.57
N LEU A 195 5.05 -15.27 -10.69
CA LEU A 195 5.78 -14.55 -9.64
C LEU A 195 5.47 -13.05 -9.75
N SER A 196 5.32 -12.37 -8.65
CA SER A 196 5.22 -10.91 -8.59
C SER A 196 5.63 -10.37 -7.22
N GLN A 197 5.80 -9.03 -7.12
CA GLN A 197 5.95 -8.32 -5.84
C GLN A 197 4.56 -7.90 -5.34
N LEU A 198 4.29 -8.11 -4.05
CA LEU A 198 3.02 -7.70 -3.43
C LEU A 198 3.22 -7.45 -1.94
N SER A 199 2.29 -6.73 -1.30
CA SER A 199 2.19 -6.71 0.16
C SER A 199 1.98 -8.12 0.70
N ALA A 200 2.72 -8.49 1.73
CA ALA A 200 2.69 -9.82 2.33
C ALA A 200 1.30 -10.22 2.83
N SER A 201 0.52 -9.24 3.30
CA SER A 201 -0.85 -9.44 3.79
C SER A 201 -1.84 -9.96 2.72
N TRP A 202 -1.47 -9.86 1.43
CA TRP A 202 -2.28 -10.36 0.32
C TRP A 202 -1.99 -11.82 -0.06
N ALA A 203 -0.97 -12.43 0.53
CA ALA A 203 -0.69 -13.85 0.36
C ALA A 203 -1.62 -14.65 1.30
N ASP A 204 -2.62 -15.34 0.72
CA ASP A 204 -3.65 -16.06 1.47
C ASP A 204 -3.24 -17.50 1.88
N GLY A 205 -2.07 -17.96 1.43
CA GLY A 205 -1.60 -19.34 1.66
C GLY A 205 -2.46 -20.42 1.01
N ARG A 206 -3.32 -20.04 0.05
CA ARG A 206 -4.22 -20.95 -0.67
C ARG A 206 -4.14 -20.79 -2.18
N SER A 207 -4.31 -19.59 -2.69
CA SER A 207 -4.21 -19.25 -4.11
C SER A 207 -2.86 -18.63 -4.46
N VAL A 208 -2.32 -17.84 -3.56
CA VAL A 208 -0.99 -17.21 -3.69
C VAL A 208 -0.20 -17.36 -2.39
N PHE A 209 1.11 -17.59 -2.53
CA PHE A 209 2.01 -17.90 -1.43
C PHE A 209 3.17 -16.92 -1.40
N ALA A 210 3.51 -16.41 -0.22
CA ALA A 210 4.69 -15.58 -0.03
C ALA A 210 5.94 -16.44 0.13
N LEU A 211 6.99 -16.12 -0.63
CA LEU A 211 8.30 -16.76 -0.49
C LEU A 211 9.08 -16.12 0.66
N ALA A 212 9.86 -16.92 1.36
CA ALA A 212 10.90 -16.43 2.24
C ALA A 212 12.06 -15.84 1.44
N LEU A 213 12.79 -14.91 2.03
CA LEU A 213 14.06 -14.41 1.52
C LEU A 213 15.21 -15.11 2.23
N ILE A 214 16.19 -15.58 1.46
CA ILE A 214 17.40 -16.16 2.05
C ILE A 214 18.32 -15.01 2.45
N GLY A 215 18.58 -14.92 3.76
CA GLY A 215 19.48 -13.95 4.34
C GLY A 215 20.96 -14.17 3.99
N GLU A 216 21.83 -13.28 4.44
CA GLU A 216 23.28 -13.38 4.22
C GLU A 216 23.90 -14.60 4.93
N ASP A 217 23.29 -15.04 6.02
CA ASP A 217 23.64 -16.26 6.76
C ASP A 217 23.14 -17.56 6.10
N GLY A 218 22.44 -17.45 4.98
CA GLY A 218 21.83 -18.57 4.26
C GLY A 218 20.49 -19.04 4.86
N ALA A 219 20.01 -18.43 5.96
CA ALA A 219 18.75 -18.82 6.58
C ALA A 219 17.55 -18.16 5.85
N PRO A 220 16.44 -18.90 5.65
CA PRO A 220 15.23 -18.32 5.09
C PRO A 220 14.49 -17.47 6.15
N VAL A 221 14.12 -16.26 5.79
CA VAL A 221 13.33 -15.34 6.60
C VAL A 221 11.98 -15.11 5.91
N SER A 222 10.89 -15.57 6.53
CA SER A 222 9.53 -15.37 6.02
C SER A 222 9.01 -13.96 6.34
N PRO A 223 8.06 -13.40 5.53
CA PRO A 223 7.45 -12.10 5.79
C PRO A 223 6.35 -12.19 6.86
N GLU A 224 6.63 -12.87 7.96
CA GLU A 224 5.73 -13.00 9.11
C GLU A 224 5.86 -11.81 10.05
N THR A 225 4.80 -11.51 10.78
CA THR A 225 4.70 -10.36 11.69
C THR A 225 5.91 -10.24 12.62
N GLN A 226 6.39 -11.36 13.20
CA GLN A 226 7.54 -11.37 14.11
C GLN A 226 8.85 -10.94 13.40
N ASN A 227 9.06 -11.37 12.15
CA ASN A 227 10.24 -11.02 11.38
C ASN A 227 10.19 -9.57 10.90
N ILE A 228 8.99 -9.05 10.64
CA ILE A 228 8.76 -7.64 10.30
C ILE A 228 9.02 -6.78 11.53
N ALA A 229 8.42 -7.10 12.67
CA ALA A 229 8.58 -6.36 13.92
C ALA A 229 10.03 -6.30 14.42
N SER A 230 10.78 -7.38 14.23
CA SER A 230 12.21 -7.46 14.62
C SER A 230 13.18 -6.97 13.54
N HIS A 231 12.67 -6.40 12.44
CA HIS A 231 13.44 -5.95 11.27
C HIS A 231 14.37 -7.01 10.65
N LYS A 232 14.09 -8.29 10.91
CA LYS A 232 14.80 -9.42 10.26
C LYS A 232 14.40 -9.56 8.79
N TYR A 233 13.12 -9.27 8.46
CA TYR A 233 12.67 -9.29 7.07
C TYR A 233 13.06 -7.97 6.37
N PRO A 234 13.91 -8.02 5.31
CA PRO A 234 14.57 -6.81 4.79
C PRO A 234 13.67 -5.90 3.95
N LEU A 235 12.46 -6.34 3.58
CA LEU A 235 11.52 -5.59 2.76
C LEU A 235 10.33 -5.08 3.57
N SER A 236 10.51 -4.84 4.88
CA SER A 236 9.52 -4.11 5.68
C SER A 236 9.46 -2.63 5.25
N ARG A 237 8.27 -2.04 5.38
CA ARG A 237 8.01 -0.66 4.96
C ARG A 237 6.94 0.01 5.77
N PRO A 238 7.06 1.32 6.05
CA PRO A 238 6.03 2.09 6.73
C PRO A 238 4.81 2.33 5.81
N LEU A 239 3.65 2.44 6.45
CA LEU A 239 2.40 2.89 5.85
C LEU A 239 2.12 4.32 6.32
N PHE A 240 1.93 5.24 5.37
CA PHE A 240 1.75 6.66 5.65
C PHE A 240 0.42 7.21 5.17
N ILE A 241 -0.17 8.06 6.01
CA ILE A 241 -1.09 9.11 5.61
C ILE A 241 -0.27 10.38 5.42
N LEU A 242 -0.43 11.05 4.30
CA LEU A 242 0.26 12.29 3.96
C LEU A 242 -0.73 13.45 3.96
N THR A 243 -0.35 14.57 4.57
CA THR A 243 -1.09 15.85 4.50
C THR A 243 -0.16 16.97 4.05
N ASN A 244 -0.72 18.11 3.69
CA ASN A 244 0.04 19.33 3.45
C ASN A 244 0.08 20.14 4.77
N GLY A 245 1.21 20.09 5.47
CA GLY A 245 1.36 20.54 6.84
C GLY A 245 0.62 19.63 7.83
N GLU A 246 0.44 20.10 9.06
CA GLU A 246 -0.26 19.38 10.13
C GLU A 246 -1.70 19.02 9.73
N PRO A 247 -2.18 17.81 10.05
CA PRO A 247 -3.54 17.39 9.75
C PRO A 247 -4.58 18.35 10.37
N ALA A 248 -5.53 18.82 9.56
CA ALA A 248 -6.59 19.72 9.98
C ALA A 248 -7.96 19.26 9.47
N GLY A 249 -9.05 19.73 10.09
CA GLY A 249 -10.41 19.44 9.67
C GLY A 249 -10.68 17.94 9.55
N GLY A 250 -11.29 17.51 8.44
CA GLY A 250 -11.60 16.10 8.18
C GLY A 250 -10.37 15.20 8.10
N ALA A 251 -9.22 15.71 7.62
CA ALA A 251 -7.97 14.96 7.60
C ALA A 251 -7.47 14.63 9.01
N LYS A 252 -7.61 15.60 9.96
CA LYS A 252 -7.27 15.35 11.36
C LYS A 252 -8.17 14.28 11.99
N VAL A 253 -9.47 14.33 11.72
CA VAL A 253 -10.42 13.31 12.22
C VAL A 253 -10.02 11.91 11.74
N LEU A 254 -9.67 11.75 10.45
CA LEU A 254 -9.23 10.49 9.91
C LEU A 254 -7.91 10.03 10.54
N VAL A 255 -6.93 10.93 10.67
CA VAL A 255 -5.62 10.62 11.28
C VAL A 255 -5.77 10.20 12.73
N ASP A 256 -6.51 10.98 13.53
CA ASP A 256 -6.75 10.67 14.94
C ASP A 256 -7.47 9.31 15.11
N PHE A 257 -8.42 9.00 14.22
CA PHE A 257 -9.08 7.70 14.21
C PHE A 257 -8.09 6.57 13.89
N LEU A 258 -7.26 6.71 12.85
CA LEU A 258 -6.30 5.68 12.44
C LEU A 258 -5.21 5.44 13.49
N LEU A 259 -4.80 6.47 14.23
CA LEU A 259 -3.82 6.36 15.32
C LEU A 259 -4.43 5.82 16.62
N GLY A 260 -5.75 5.95 16.80
CA GLY A 260 -6.46 5.42 17.97
C GLY A 260 -6.61 3.91 17.94
N ASP A 261 -7.04 3.31 19.06
CA ASP A 261 -7.16 1.86 19.22
C ASP A 261 -8.01 1.19 18.12
N ARG A 262 -9.11 1.82 17.72
CA ARG A 262 -10.00 1.30 16.67
C ARG A 262 -9.31 1.28 15.30
N GLY A 263 -8.61 2.35 14.95
CA GLY A 263 -7.84 2.42 13.70
C GLY A 263 -6.67 1.44 13.69
N GLN A 264 -5.96 1.31 14.80
CA GLN A 264 -4.88 0.34 14.93
C GLN A 264 -5.39 -1.12 14.89
N ALA A 265 -6.61 -1.38 15.37
CA ALA A 265 -7.29 -2.66 15.17
C ALA A 265 -7.61 -2.93 13.70
N LEU A 266 -7.98 -1.91 12.90
CA LEU A 266 -8.14 -2.06 11.45
C LEU A 266 -6.81 -2.36 10.76
N VAL A 267 -5.72 -1.67 11.13
CA VAL A 267 -4.37 -1.97 10.62
C VAL A 267 -4.04 -3.45 10.84
N GLN A 268 -4.24 -3.96 12.05
CA GLN A 268 -4.00 -5.36 12.38
C GLN A 268 -4.96 -6.33 11.66
N LYS A 269 -6.24 -5.99 11.56
CA LYS A 269 -7.27 -6.78 10.84
C LYS A 269 -6.89 -7.02 9.38
N HIS A 270 -6.28 -6.03 8.73
CA HIS A 270 -5.82 -6.13 7.34
C HIS A 270 -4.43 -6.77 7.19
N GLY A 271 -3.89 -7.37 8.26
CA GLY A 271 -2.64 -8.12 8.24
C GLY A 271 -1.39 -7.26 8.29
N TYR A 272 -1.52 -5.98 8.64
CA TYR A 272 -0.39 -5.07 8.85
C TYR A 272 0.03 -5.04 10.32
N LEU A 273 1.24 -4.59 10.57
CA LEU A 273 1.78 -4.46 11.91
C LEU A 273 1.35 -3.11 12.51
N PRO A 274 0.56 -3.10 13.60
CA PRO A 274 0.16 -1.85 14.27
C PRO A 274 1.34 -1.22 15.00
N LEU A 275 1.30 0.11 15.21
CA LEU A 275 2.40 0.88 15.81
C LEU A 275 2.85 0.35 17.17
N LYS A 276 1.92 -0.08 18.02
CA LYS A 276 2.24 -0.66 19.33
C LYS A 276 3.07 -1.95 19.28
N ALA A 277 3.06 -2.64 18.15
CA ALA A 277 3.84 -3.86 17.96
C ALA A 277 5.26 -3.59 17.43
N LEU A 278 5.58 -2.35 17.09
CA LEU A 278 6.92 -1.89 16.68
C LEU A 278 7.79 -1.50 17.88
N HIS A 279 7.14 -1.20 19.01
CA HIS A 279 7.80 -0.77 20.26
C HIS A 279 7.22 -1.60 21.41
N PRO A 280 7.57 -2.90 21.51
CA PRO A 280 7.07 -3.79 22.56
C PRO A 280 7.61 -3.43 23.95
#